data_30abcc82f97907e618c915525722fdb6
#
_entry.id   30abcc82f97907e618c915525722fdb6
#
_cell.length_a   1.000
_cell.length_b   1.000
_cell.length_c   1.000
_cell.angle_alpha   90.00
_cell.angle_beta   90.00
_cell.angle_gamma   90.00
#
_symmetry.space_group_name_H-M   'P 1'
#
loop_
_entity.id
_entity.type
_entity.pdbx_description
1 polymer ?
#
loop_
_entity_poly.entity_id
_entity_poly.type
_entity_poly.pdbx_seq_one_letter_code
_entity_poly.pdbx_strand_id
1 'polypeptide(L)'
;KDRTGEPERRCIATGEVKSTSYMVRFVVGPDGTVVPDLLGKLPGRGLWLTPSPKGFALAAKKGAFARAAKAQVTVPDDLAVRVEAGLAERVIHLISLARKAGASVAGFEKVKDWLAKDQAEVLLQASDRSERGKSKLRAPRGKGSLITCLTADELGLAFGREHVIHAALAGGGLTKRVVDEAAKLSSMRDDNDG
;
A
#
# COMPACT_ATOMS: atom_id res chain seq x y z
N LYS A 1 12.72 16.63 -6.13
CA LYS A 1 12.33 15.45 -6.94
C LYS A 1 13.39 14.39 -6.74
N ASP A 2 12.98 13.15 -6.54
CA ASP A 2 13.90 12.02 -6.53
C ASP A 2 14.43 11.68 -7.94
N ARG A 3 15.27 10.61 -8.04
CA ARG A 3 15.80 10.15 -9.34
C ARG A 3 14.73 9.68 -10.34
N THR A 4 13.50 9.42 -9.87
CA THR A 4 12.35 9.00 -10.69
C THR A 4 11.51 10.18 -11.17
N GLY A 5 11.85 11.41 -10.76
CA GLY A 5 11.10 12.63 -11.08
C GLY A 5 9.84 12.84 -10.25
N GLU A 6 9.57 11.98 -9.27
CA GLU A 6 8.43 12.10 -8.37
C GLU A 6 8.64 13.25 -7.36
N PRO A 7 7.56 13.92 -6.96
CA PRO A 7 7.66 14.99 -5.96
C PRO A 7 8.04 14.43 -4.59
N GLU A 8 8.94 15.13 -3.90
CA GLU A 8 9.32 14.83 -2.53
C GLU A 8 8.54 15.69 -1.54
N ARG A 9 8.26 15.13 -0.37
CA ARG A 9 7.59 15.82 0.73
C ARG A 9 8.27 15.47 2.06
N ARG A 10 8.12 16.38 3.01
CA ARG A 10 8.61 16.18 4.38
C ARG A 10 7.57 15.48 5.22
N CYS A 11 7.95 14.39 5.88
CA CYS A 11 7.11 13.68 6.84
C CYS A 11 6.86 14.56 8.09
N ILE A 12 5.59 14.76 8.45
CA ILE A 12 5.22 15.60 9.59
C ILE A 12 5.65 15.01 10.95
N ALA A 13 5.81 13.70 11.04
CA ALA A 13 6.21 13.00 12.28
C ALA A 13 7.74 12.97 12.45
N THR A 14 8.47 12.56 11.41
CA THR A 14 9.93 12.32 11.48
C THR A 14 10.76 13.48 10.96
N GLY A 15 10.19 14.33 10.10
CA GLY A 15 10.93 15.39 9.41
C GLY A 15 11.72 14.91 8.18
N GLU A 16 11.78 13.63 7.91
CA GLU A 16 12.45 13.07 6.73
C GLU A 16 11.79 13.50 5.43
N VAL A 17 12.60 13.70 4.40
CA VAL A 17 12.13 13.99 3.05
C VAL A 17 12.13 12.70 2.24
N LYS A 18 10.98 12.36 1.67
CA LYS A 18 10.77 11.13 0.88
C LYS A 18 9.91 11.42 -0.35
N SER A 19 9.99 10.55 -1.36
CA SER A 19 9.03 10.56 -2.46
C SER A 19 7.61 10.34 -1.96
N THR A 20 6.65 11.01 -2.59
CA THR A 20 5.22 10.89 -2.27
C THR A 20 4.68 9.48 -2.49
N SER A 21 5.33 8.65 -3.32
CA SER A 21 4.99 7.24 -3.51
C SER A 21 5.08 6.40 -2.23
N TYR A 22 5.91 6.82 -1.26
CA TYR A 22 6.05 6.17 0.05
C TYR A 22 5.27 6.84 1.17
N MET A 23 4.42 7.80 0.86
CA MET A 23 3.74 8.61 1.87
C MET A 23 2.23 8.62 1.66
N VAL A 24 1.50 8.89 2.73
CA VAL A 24 0.07 9.17 2.71
C VAL A 24 -0.13 10.66 2.88
N ARG A 25 -0.99 11.21 2.03
CA ARG A 25 -1.45 12.59 2.11
C ARG A 25 -2.67 12.68 3.02
N PHE A 26 -2.71 13.75 3.82
CA PHE A 26 -3.87 14.13 4.62
C PHE A 26 -4.23 15.57 4.31
N VAL A 27 -5.48 15.93 4.52
CA VAL A 27 -5.98 17.29 4.47
C VAL A 27 -6.80 17.58 5.72
N VAL A 28 -7.01 18.85 6.02
CA VAL A 28 -7.93 19.28 7.07
C VAL A 28 -9.25 19.63 6.42
N GLY A 29 -10.31 18.96 6.84
CA GLY A 29 -11.67 19.24 6.38
C GLY A 29 -12.20 20.58 6.89
N PRO A 30 -13.34 21.04 6.37
CA PRO A 30 -13.94 22.33 6.76
C PRO A 30 -14.36 22.37 8.24
N ASP A 31 -14.59 21.23 8.86
CA ASP A 31 -14.89 21.04 10.28
C ASP A 31 -13.63 20.98 11.18
N GLY A 32 -12.45 21.14 10.60
CA GLY A 32 -11.16 21.01 11.30
C GLY A 32 -10.69 19.57 11.49
N THR A 33 -11.39 18.56 10.96
CA THR A 33 -11.01 17.14 11.11
C THR A 33 -9.94 16.75 10.09
N VAL A 34 -8.92 16.01 10.53
CA VAL A 34 -7.90 15.42 9.65
C VAL A 34 -8.48 14.24 8.87
N VAL A 35 -8.38 14.29 7.55
CA VAL A 35 -8.93 13.28 6.63
C VAL A 35 -7.80 12.71 5.77
N PRO A 36 -7.70 11.38 5.61
CA PRO A 36 -6.76 10.78 4.69
C PRO A 36 -7.20 11.01 3.23
N ASP A 37 -6.24 11.40 2.39
CA ASP A 37 -6.45 11.63 0.96
C ASP A 37 -5.62 10.63 0.14
N LEU A 38 -6.03 9.38 0.18
CA LEU A 38 -5.32 8.27 -0.49
C LEU A 38 -5.32 8.41 -2.02
N LEU A 39 -6.26 9.15 -2.59
CA LEU A 39 -6.35 9.40 -4.03
C LEU A 39 -5.62 10.68 -4.47
N GLY A 40 -5.22 11.52 -3.53
CA GLY A 40 -4.59 12.80 -3.83
C GLY A 40 -5.51 13.81 -4.49
N LYS A 41 -6.83 13.71 -4.29
CA LYS A 41 -7.86 14.51 -4.99
C LYS A 41 -8.55 15.54 -4.13
N LEU A 42 -8.44 15.45 -2.81
CA LEU A 42 -9.10 16.37 -1.92
C LEU A 42 -8.44 17.77 -1.97
N PRO A 43 -9.24 18.84 -1.94
CA PRO A 43 -8.71 20.20 -1.91
C PRO A 43 -7.99 20.48 -0.59
N GLY A 44 -7.15 21.52 -0.58
CA GLY A 44 -6.46 21.99 0.60
C GLY A 44 -4.99 21.62 0.65
N ARG A 45 -4.32 22.17 1.68
CA ARG A 45 -2.91 21.92 1.93
C ARG A 45 -2.68 20.46 2.33
N GLY A 46 -1.82 19.75 1.60
CA GLY A 46 -1.43 18.39 1.94
C GLY A 46 -0.48 18.33 3.14
N LEU A 47 -0.81 17.48 4.11
CA LEU A 47 0.03 17.06 5.20
C LEU A 47 0.50 15.65 4.88
N TRP A 48 1.79 15.35 5.00
CA TRP A 48 2.37 14.11 4.51
C TRP A 48 2.97 13.30 5.64
N LEU A 49 2.61 12.02 5.73
CA LEU A 49 3.10 11.09 6.74
C LEU A 49 3.59 9.80 6.06
N THR A 50 4.77 9.30 6.45
CA THR A 50 5.18 7.94 6.13
C THR A 50 4.31 6.98 6.93
N PRO A 51 3.48 6.14 6.29
CA PRO A 51 2.50 5.30 6.98
C PRO A 51 3.23 4.17 7.72
N SER A 52 3.04 4.12 9.02
CA SER A 52 3.45 3.02 9.90
C SER A 52 2.80 3.22 11.27
N PRO A 53 2.57 2.16 12.08
CA PRO A 53 2.04 2.29 13.43
C PRO A 53 2.90 3.26 14.29
N LYS A 54 4.22 3.11 14.23
CA LYS A 54 5.17 4.02 14.91
C LYS A 54 5.07 5.47 14.42
N GLY A 55 4.88 5.67 13.10
CA GLY A 55 4.72 6.99 12.50
C GLY A 55 3.46 7.71 13.00
N PHE A 56 2.34 7.01 13.06
CA PHE A 56 1.09 7.55 13.61
C PHE A 56 1.21 7.86 15.11
N ALA A 57 1.76 6.94 15.91
CA ALA A 57 1.99 7.17 17.34
C ALA A 57 2.89 8.40 17.59
N LEU A 58 3.96 8.55 16.81
CA LEU A 58 4.86 9.70 16.89
C LEU A 58 4.16 11.00 16.48
N ALA A 59 3.35 10.98 15.43
CA ALA A 59 2.59 12.12 14.97
C ALA A 59 1.58 12.61 16.03
N ALA A 60 0.89 11.65 16.68
CA ALA A 60 -0.03 11.93 17.78
C ALA A 60 0.72 12.54 18.98
N LYS A 61 1.79 11.88 19.45
CA LYS A 61 2.60 12.35 20.60
C LYS A 61 3.16 13.76 20.41
N LYS A 62 3.55 14.13 19.20
CA LYS A 62 4.15 15.43 18.87
C LYS A 62 3.13 16.49 18.46
N GLY A 63 1.84 16.21 18.40
CA GLY A 63 0.84 17.10 17.82
C GLY A 63 1.19 17.52 16.39
N ALA A 64 1.74 16.56 15.60
CA ALA A 64 2.36 16.87 14.32
C ALA A 64 1.36 17.39 13.28
N PHE A 65 0.11 16.92 13.32
CA PHE A 65 -0.94 17.40 12.41
C PHE A 65 -1.29 18.87 12.67
N ALA A 66 -1.55 19.26 13.91
CA ALA A 66 -1.86 20.65 14.26
C ALA A 66 -0.70 21.60 13.91
N ARG A 67 0.53 21.19 14.21
CA ARG A 67 1.74 21.96 13.89
C ARG A 67 1.93 22.14 12.38
N ALA A 68 1.72 21.09 11.60
CA ALA A 68 1.88 21.14 10.16
C ALA A 68 0.73 21.90 9.47
N ALA A 69 -0.49 21.80 10.00
CA ALA A 69 -1.64 22.58 9.55
C ALA A 69 -1.55 24.06 9.94
N LYS A 70 -0.76 24.40 10.97
CA LYS A 70 -0.71 25.72 11.62
C LYS A 70 -2.07 26.15 12.18
N ALA A 71 -2.86 25.20 12.65
CA ALA A 71 -4.19 25.39 13.21
C ALA A 71 -4.50 24.29 14.20
N GLN A 72 -5.48 24.51 15.07
CA GLN A 72 -6.06 23.42 15.85
C GLN A 72 -6.81 22.49 14.91
N VAL A 73 -6.61 21.17 15.08
CA VAL A 73 -7.27 20.14 14.27
C VAL A 73 -7.73 19.01 15.17
N THR A 74 -8.79 18.34 14.75
CA THR A 74 -9.25 17.09 15.34
C THR A 74 -8.65 15.92 14.58
N VAL A 75 -7.88 15.10 15.26
CA VAL A 75 -7.32 13.86 14.71
C VAL A 75 -8.18 12.70 15.20
N PRO A 76 -8.90 11.99 14.31
CA PRO A 76 -9.69 10.82 14.74
C PRO A 76 -8.81 9.73 15.37
N ASP A 77 -9.28 9.12 16.47
CA ASP A 77 -8.55 8.07 17.18
C ASP A 77 -8.30 6.84 16.29
N ASP A 78 -9.19 6.58 15.36
CA ASP A 78 -9.13 5.49 14.39
C ASP A 78 -8.45 5.85 13.06
N LEU A 79 -7.75 6.99 12.98
CA LEU A 79 -7.15 7.49 11.74
C LEU A 79 -6.19 6.47 11.10
N ALA A 80 -5.35 5.80 11.90
CA ALA A 80 -4.43 4.77 11.42
C ALA A 80 -5.17 3.56 10.84
N VAL A 81 -6.24 3.12 11.52
CA VAL A 81 -7.09 2.00 11.07
C VAL A 81 -7.78 2.34 9.74
N ARG A 82 -8.31 3.55 9.60
CA ARG A 82 -8.91 4.03 8.35
C ARG A 82 -7.90 4.07 7.20
N VAL A 83 -6.67 4.49 7.47
CA VAL A 83 -5.61 4.53 6.46
C VAL A 83 -5.25 3.11 6.02
N GLU A 84 -5.06 2.18 6.96
CA GLU A 84 -4.77 0.78 6.63
C GLU A 84 -5.87 0.15 5.78
N ALA A 85 -7.13 0.27 6.22
CA ALA A 85 -8.28 -0.27 5.48
C ALA A 85 -8.37 0.34 4.07
N GLY A 86 -8.24 1.65 3.95
CA GLY A 86 -8.28 2.32 2.65
C GLY A 86 -7.12 1.95 1.73
N LEU A 87 -5.91 1.70 2.27
CA LEU A 87 -4.79 1.19 1.48
C LEU A 87 -5.05 -0.24 1.00
N ALA A 88 -5.61 -1.11 1.85
CA ALA A 88 -5.99 -2.48 1.47
C ALA A 88 -7.03 -2.46 0.33
N GLU A 89 -8.10 -1.68 0.47
CA GLU A 89 -9.11 -1.50 -0.58
C GLU A 89 -8.50 -1.01 -1.89
N ARG A 90 -7.55 -0.09 -1.83
CA ARG A 90 -6.86 0.42 -3.02
C ARG A 90 -6.04 -0.65 -3.72
N VAL A 91 -5.26 -1.42 -2.97
CA VAL A 91 -4.44 -2.53 -3.52
C VAL A 91 -5.36 -3.55 -4.18
N ILE A 92 -6.42 -3.99 -3.50
CA ILE A 92 -7.44 -4.92 -4.02
C ILE A 92 -8.06 -4.38 -5.31
N HIS A 93 -8.47 -3.11 -5.32
CA HIS A 93 -9.04 -2.47 -6.50
C HIS A 93 -8.07 -2.46 -7.69
N LEU A 94 -6.82 -2.09 -7.49
CA LEU A 94 -5.81 -2.05 -8.54
C LEU A 94 -5.51 -3.44 -9.12
N ILE A 95 -5.44 -4.48 -8.27
CA ILE A 95 -5.30 -5.88 -8.70
C ILE A 95 -6.52 -6.31 -9.52
N SER A 96 -7.72 -5.93 -9.09
CA SER A 96 -8.97 -6.20 -9.84
C SER A 96 -8.96 -5.55 -11.22
N LEU A 97 -8.44 -4.32 -11.34
CA LEU A 97 -8.26 -3.66 -12.65
C LEU A 97 -7.23 -4.40 -13.51
N ALA A 98 -6.10 -4.83 -12.93
CA ALA A 98 -5.09 -5.62 -13.64
C ALA A 98 -5.69 -6.94 -14.15
N ARG A 99 -6.54 -7.61 -13.35
CA ARG A 99 -7.26 -8.81 -13.76
C ARG A 99 -8.19 -8.53 -14.96
N LYS A 100 -8.98 -7.48 -14.89
CA LYS A 100 -9.88 -7.09 -16.00
C LYS A 100 -9.13 -6.76 -17.29
N ALA A 101 -7.93 -6.23 -17.17
CA ALA A 101 -7.03 -5.95 -18.29
C ALA A 101 -6.24 -7.18 -18.80
N GLY A 102 -6.46 -8.38 -18.24
CA GLY A 102 -5.71 -9.59 -18.59
C GLY A 102 -4.26 -9.59 -18.10
N ALA A 103 -3.88 -8.64 -17.24
CA ALA A 103 -2.51 -8.45 -16.72
C ALA A 103 -2.31 -9.16 -15.36
N SER A 104 -3.21 -10.06 -14.96
CA SER A 104 -3.05 -10.81 -13.71
C SER A 104 -3.70 -12.19 -13.79
N VAL A 105 -3.11 -13.15 -13.08
CA VAL A 105 -3.62 -14.52 -12.93
C VAL A 105 -3.61 -14.93 -11.47
N ALA A 106 -4.49 -15.87 -11.11
CA ALA A 106 -4.57 -16.45 -9.77
C ALA A 106 -4.64 -17.99 -9.82
N GLY A 107 -4.05 -18.60 -8.81
CA GLY A 107 -3.95 -20.05 -8.63
C GLY A 107 -2.57 -20.59 -8.96
N PHE A 108 -2.16 -21.64 -8.23
CA PHE A 108 -0.79 -22.15 -8.21
C PHE A 108 -0.25 -22.48 -9.61
N GLU A 109 -0.97 -23.27 -10.41
CA GLU A 109 -0.49 -23.72 -11.71
C GLU A 109 -0.34 -22.57 -12.72
N LYS A 110 -1.30 -21.63 -12.76
CA LYS A 110 -1.22 -20.46 -13.65
C LYS A 110 -0.08 -19.52 -13.26
N VAL A 111 0.11 -19.29 -11.96
CA VAL A 111 1.20 -18.46 -11.46
C VAL A 111 2.55 -19.11 -11.76
N LYS A 112 2.68 -20.42 -11.54
CA LYS A 112 3.88 -21.18 -11.87
C LYS A 112 4.23 -21.10 -13.36
N ASP A 113 3.23 -21.26 -14.24
CA ASP A 113 3.41 -21.13 -15.69
C ASP A 113 3.87 -19.73 -16.09
N TRP A 114 3.25 -18.68 -15.53
CA TRP A 114 3.65 -17.29 -15.80
C TRP A 114 5.06 -16.97 -15.33
N LEU A 115 5.46 -17.50 -14.16
CA LEU A 115 6.82 -17.34 -13.63
C LEU A 115 7.84 -18.08 -14.52
N ALA A 116 7.52 -19.29 -14.99
CA ALA A 116 8.39 -20.08 -15.87
C ALA A 116 8.59 -19.44 -17.25
N LYS A 117 7.60 -18.67 -17.71
CA LYS A 117 7.62 -17.99 -19.03
C LYS A 117 8.06 -16.52 -18.95
N ASP A 118 8.55 -16.07 -17.79
CA ASP A 118 8.92 -14.66 -17.55
C ASP A 118 7.79 -13.64 -17.86
N GLN A 119 6.54 -14.07 -17.72
CA GLN A 119 5.35 -13.22 -17.92
C GLN A 119 4.96 -12.45 -16.66
N ALA A 120 5.41 -12.92 -15.49
CA ALA A 120 5.14 -12.29 -14.20
C ALA A 120 6.26 -11.33 -13.82
N GLU A 121 5.92 -10.09 -13.46
CA GLU A 121 6.82 -9.11 -12.85
C GLU A 121 6.69 -9.11 -11.32
N VAL A 122 5.49 -9.44 -10.81
CA VAL A 122 5.20 -9.47 -9.37
C VAL A 122 4.49 -10.77 -9.01
N LEU A 123 4.96 -11.40 -7.93
CA LEU A 123 4.29 -12.51 -7.25
C LEU A 123 3.52 -11.96 -6.04
N LEU A 124 2.26 -12.34 -5.92
CA LEU A 124 1.41 -12.07 -4.77
C LEU A 124 1.20 -13.37 -3.98
N GLN A 125 1.42 -13.33 -2.68
CA GLN A 125 1.18 -14.47 -1.78
C GLN A 125 0.40 -14.01 -0.56
N ALA A 126 -0.62 -14.77 -0.17
CA ALA A 126 -1.41 -14.47 1.01
C ALA A 126 -0.57 -14.49 2.29
N SER A 127 -0.74 -13.48 3.16
CA SER A 127 0.01 -13.33 4.41
C SER A 127 -0.32 -14.41 5.44
N ASP A 128 -1.57 -14.86 5.46
CA ASP A 128 -2.17 -15.73 6.48
C ASP A 128 -2.10 -17.24 6.15
N ARG A 129 -1.26 -17.65 5.21
CA ARG A 129 -1.12 -19.05 4.81
C ARG A 129 0.28 -19.60 5.09
N SER A 130 0.33 -20.94 5.26
CA SER A 130 1.54 -21.63 5.70
C SER A 130 2.73 -21.47 4.74
N GLU A 131 3.93 -21.41 5.32
CA GLU A 131 5.20 -21.30 4.59
C GLU A 131 5.41 -22.45 3.58
N ARG A 132 4.88 -23.68 3.85
CA ARG A 132 5.00 -24.82 2.95
C ARG A 132 4.42 -24.60 1.55
N GLY A 133 3.35 -23.78 1.45
CA GLY A 133 2.77 -23.40 0.16
C GLY A 133 3.53 -22.28 -0.53
N LYS A 134 4.10 -21.35 0.25
CA LYS A 134 4.83 -20.19 -0.25
C LYS A 134 6.19 -20.55 -0.85
N SER A 135 6.90 -21.52 -0.28
CA SER A 135 8.26 -21.91 -0.68
C SER A 135 8.39 -22.54 -2.07
N LYS A 136 7.26 -22.95 -2.70
CA LYS A 136 7.24 -23.59 -4.02
C LYS A 136 7.33 -22.62 -5.20
N LEU A 137 7.04 -21.34 -4.99
CA LEU A 137 7.09 -20.31 -6.01
C LEU A 137 8.17 -19.29 -5.64
N ARG A 138 9.00 -18.94 -6.62
CA ARG A 138 10.04 -17.91 -6.44
C ARG A 138 9.60 -16.63 -7.12
N ALA A 139 9.65 -15.53 -6.37
CA ALA A 139 9.39 -14.21 -6.93
C ALA A 139 10.38 -13.86 -8.04
N PRO A 140 9.95 -13.10 -9.05
CA PRO A 140 10.84 -12.53 -10.04
C PRO A 140 11.95 -11.68 -9.38
N ARG A 141 13.03 -11.43 -10.11
CA ARG A 141 14.09 -10.55 -9.61
C ARG A 141 13.61 -9.09 -9.66
N GLY A 142 13.94 -8.35 -8.62
CA GLY A 142 13.66 -6.92 -8.56
C GLY A 142 13.05 -6.48 -7.23
N LYS A 143 13.14 -5.20 -6.95
CA LYS A 143 12.52 -4.61 -5.75
C LYS A 143 11.00 -4.56 -5.93
N GLY A 144 10.27 -5.02 -4.93
CA GLY A 144 8.80 -5.04 -4.96
C GLY A 144 8.19 -6.17 -5.79
N SER A 145 8.99 -7.15 -6.24
CA SER A 145 8.52 -8.29 -7.01
C SER A 145 7.77 -9.35 -6.19
N LEU A 146 7.78 -9.25 -4.86
CA LEU A 146 7.01 -10.07 -3.93
C LEU A 146 6.14 -9.18 -3.06
N ILE A 147 4.84 -9.44 -3.06
CA ILE A 147 3.85 -8.76 -2.22
C ILE A 147 3.17 -9.81 -1.34
N THR A 148 3.19 -9.58 -0.02
CA THR A 148 2.63 -10.49 0.99
C THR A 148 1.75 -9.76 2.01
N CYS A 149 1.31 -8.54 1.71
CA CYS A 149 0.57 -7.70 2.66
C CYS A 149 -0.94 -7.98 2.71
N LEU A 150 -1.48 -8.80 1.81
CA LEU A 150 -2.91 -9.13 1.76
C LEU A 150 -3.17 -10.55 2.30
N THR A 151 -4.30 -10.74 2.98
CA THR A 151 -4.79 -12.08 3.36
C THR A 151 -5.33 -12.84 2.16
N ALA A 152 -5.58 -14.14 2.31
CA ALA A 152 -6.17 -14.96 1.25
C ALA A 152 -7.58 -14.47 0.85
N ASP A 153 -8.35 -14.00 1.81
CA ASP A 153 -9.69 -13.45 1.59
C ASP A 153 -9.63 -12.11 0.85
N GLU A 154 -8.73 -11.21 1.26
CA GLU A 154 -8.49 -9.94 0.57
C GLU A 154 -8.04 -10.14 -0.88
N LEU A 155 -7.11 -11.06 -1.13
CA LEU A 155 -6.75 -11.45 -2.50
C LEU A 155 -7.94 -12.05 -3.24
N GLY A 156 -8.76 -12.85 -2.56
CA GLY A 156 -9.99 -13.41 -3.09
C GLY A 156 -10.93 -12.32 -3.65
N LEU A 157 -11.12 -11.23 -2.91
CA LEU A 157 -11.92 -10.08 -3.35
C LEU A 157 -11.44 -9.51 -4.70
N ALA A 158 -10.12 -9.38 -4.90
CA ALA A 158 -9.57 -8.87 -6.14
C ALA A 158 -9.87 -9.79 -7.35
N PHE A 159 -10.00 -11.10 -7.11
CA PHE A 159 -10.23 -12.09 -8.15
C PHE A 159 -11.70 -12.58 -8.24
N GLY A 160 -12.59 -12.06 -7.39
CA GLY A 160 -13.98 -12.50 -7.33
C GLY A 160 -14.12 -13.96 -6.87
N ARG A 161 -13.29 -14.37 -5.92
CA ARG A 161 -13.23 -15.70 -5.30
C ARG A 161 -13.26 -15.58 -3.80
N GLU A 162 -13.64 -16.63 -3.12
CA GLU A 162 -13.62 -16.68 -1.64
C GLU A 162 -12.20 -16.53 -1.10
N HIS A 163 -11.24 -17.27 -1.65
CA HIS A 163 -9.83 -17.21 -1.28
C HIS A 163 -8.92 -17.27 -2.49
N VAL A 164 -7.79 -16.57 -2.42
CA VAL A 164 -6.67 -16.70 -3.35
C VAL A 164 -5.37 -16.72 -2.54
N ILE A 165 -4.55 -17.75 -2.74
CA ILE A 165 -3.27 -17.90 -2.01
C ILE A 165 -2.11 -17.36 -2.84
N HIS A 166 -2.14 -17.58 -4.16
CA HIS A 166 -1.10 -17.16 -5.09
C HIS A 166 -1.73 -16.43 -6.26
N ALA A 167 -1.13 -15.31 -6.62
CA ALA A 167 -1.46 -14.58 -7.83
C ALA A 167 -0.17 -13.97 -8.43
N ALA A 168 -0.25 -13.56 -9.68
CA ALA A 168 0.85 -12.88 -10.35
C ALA A 168 0.33 -11.72 -11.19
N LEU A 169 1.18 -10.71 -11.33
CA LEU A 169 0.93 -9.54 -12.18
C LEU A 169 1.99 -9.49 -13.28
N ALA A 170 1.55 -9.22 -14.50
CA ALA A 170 2.42 -8.85 -15.61
C ALA A 170 2.93 -7.42 -15.43
N GLY A 171 3.99 -7.05 -16.16
CA GLY A 171 4.52 -5.69 -16.14
C GLY A 171 3.51 -4.65 -16.65
N GLY A 172 3.68 -3.41 -16.19
CA GLY A 172 2.86 -2.29 -16.66
C GLY A 172 2.54 -1.26 -15.59
N GLY A 173 1.85 -0.19 -16.00
CA GLY A 173 1.53 0.94 -15.13
C GLY A 173 0.62 0.58 -13.95
N LEU A 174 -0.33 -0.35 -14.13
CA LEU A 174 -1.16 -0.84 -13.02
C LEU A 174 -0.33 -1.59 -12.00
N THR A 175 0.58 -2.45 -12.44
CA THR A 175 1.47 -3.23 -11.57
C THR A 175 2.38 -2.32 -10.76
N LYS A 176 2.96 -1.28 -11.37
CA LYS A 176 3.73 -0.27 -10.64
C LYS A 176 2.90 0.36 -9.52
N ARG A 177 1.66 0.75 -9.80
CA ARG A 177 0.76 1.34 -8.80
C ARG A 177 0.40 0.34 -7.69
N VAL A 178 0.21 -0.94 -8.02
CA VAL A 178 0.00 -1.99 -7.02
C VAL A 178 1.21 -2.09 -6.09
N VAL A 179 2.43 -2.10 -6.63
CA VAL A 179 3.67 -2.17 -5.84
C VAL A 179 3.79 -0.98 -4.90
N ASP A 180 3.54 0.25 -5.39
CA ASP A 180 3.65 1.47 -4.59
C ASP A 180 2.61 1.48 -3.44
N GLU A 181 1.36 1.12 -3.70
CA GLU A 181 0.31 1.07 -2.66
C GLU A 181 0.52 -0.10 -1.69
N ALA A 182 0.96 -1.27 -2.19
CA ALA A 182 1.27 -2.43 -1.35
C ALA A 182 2.45 -2.16 -0.41
N ALA A 183 3.44 -1.39 -0.82
CA ALA A 183 4.55 -0.98 0.03
C ALA A 183 4.06 -0.13 1.23
N LYS A 184 3.11 0.79 1.00
CA LYS A 184 2.48 1.58 2.07
C LYS A 184 1.68 0.70 3.03
N LEU A 185 0.90 -0.25 2.47
CA LEU A 185 0.11 -1.18 3.26
C LEU A 185 1.00 -2.10 4.10
N SER A 186 2.07 -2.65 3.52
CA SER A 186 3.05 -3.45 4.26
C SER A 186 3.60 -2.68 5.45
N SER A 187 4.00 -1.42 5.26
CA SER A 187 4.50 -0.58 6.36
C SER A 187 3.49 -0.34 7.49
N MET A 188 2.18 -0.46 7.20
CA MET A 188 1.13 -0.38 8.22
C MET A 188 0.89 -1.71 8.95
N ARG A 189 1.16 -2.84 8.29
CA ARG A 189 0.90 -4.20 8.78
C ARG A 189 2.13 -4.91 9.33
N ASP A 190 3.32 -4.43 8.99
CA ASP A 190 4.56 -4.98 9.52
C ASP A 190 4.71 -4.51 10.97
N ASP A 191 4.39 -5.39 11.91
CA ASP A 191 4.75 -5.28 13.34
C ASP A 191 6.26 -5.50 13.54
N ASN A 192 7.10 -4.97 12.64
CA ASN A 192 8.53 -5.16 12.75
C ASN A 192 9.07 -4.35 13.94
N ASP A 193 8.99 -4.98 15.10
CA ASP A 193 9.84 -4.68 16.25
C ASP A 193 11.28 -5.05 15.90
N GLY A 194 12.00 -4.04 15.47
CA GLY A 194 13.42 -4.05 15.42
C GLY A 194 13.96 -3.11 16.47
#